data_866d9c70ab6ee12ee048f6cf23c11598
#
_entry.id   866d9c70ab6ee12ee048f6cf23c11598
#
_cell.length_a   1.000
_cell.length_b   1.000
_cell.length_c   1.000
_cell.angle_alpha   90.00
_cell.angle_beta   90.00
_cell.angle_gamma   90.00
#
_symmetry.space_group_name_H-M   'P 1'
#
loop_
_entity.id
_entity.type
_entity.pdbx_description
1 polymer ?
#
loop_
_entity_poly.entity_id
_entity_poly.type
_entity_poly.pdbx_seq_one_letter_code
_entity_poly.pdbx_strand_id
1 'polypeptide(L)'
;MPIVQSMAGPGESSTDRLLAKAGMQRAPSAKIELFQCRGFLSAELCEELIALIDAGRRPSTIADDNGDSYFRTSETCDLSASEPAVQRLEAMLLELNGIDPAHGEPVQGQRYAVGQEFKAHTDYFTPDGLDFHKFCSVAGQRTWTFMIYLNEVVAGGATRFKMAGKTFQPEAGKLLCWNNRRPDGSVNPNTLHHGMKVRKGVKYVITKWYREKEWG
;
A
#
# COMPACT_ATOMS: atom_id res chain seq x y z
N MET A 1 -28.30 24.37 -6.52
CA MET A 1 -27.13 24.52 -5.65
C MET A 1 -26.43 23.17 -5.62
N PRO A 2 -25.19 23.04 -6.09
CA PRO A 2 -24.47 21.79 -5.96
C PRO A 2 -24.18 21.54 -4.47
N ILE A 3 -24.55 20.36 -4.00
CA ILE A 3 -24.19 19.88 -2.66
C ILE A 3 -22.68 19.68 -2.68
N VAL A 4 -21.95 20.60 -2.05
CA VAL A 4 -20.54 20.38 -1.72
C VAL A 4 -20.52 19.25 -0.71
N GLN A 5 -20.27 18.02 -1.17
CA GLN A 5 -19.92 16.93 -0.26
C GLN A 5 -18.67 17.36 0.49
N SER A 6 -18.80 17.56 1.79
CA SER A 6 -17.69 17.77 2.70
C SER A 6 -16.72 16.62 2.50
N MET A 7 -15.57 16.89 1.88
CA MET A 7 -14.45 15.97 1.82
C MET A 7 -13.97 15.80 3.27
N ALA A 8 -14.32 14.70 3.89
CA ALA A 8 -13.86 14.39 5.24
C ALA A 8 -12.34 14.23 5.21
N GLY A 9 -11.68 14.70 6.26
CA GLY A 9 -10.24 14.57 6.40
C GLY A 9 -9.77 13.11 6.29
N PRO A 10 -8.50 12.83 5.94
CA PRO A 10 -8.01 11.48 5.72
C PRO A 10 -8.15 10.65 7.01
N GLY A 11 -9.02 9.63 7.00
CA GLY A 11 -9.11 8.64 8.09
C GLY A 11 -10.50 8.09 8.37
N GLU A 12 -11.45 8.86 8.90
CA GLU A 12 -12.74 8.32 9.38
C GLU A 12 -13.71 7.94 8.26
N SER A 13 -13.82 8.74 7.20
CA SER A 13 -14.72 8.47 6.08
C SER A 13 -14.27 7.31 5.19
N SER A 14 -12.98 7.00 5.16
CA SER A 14 -12.45 5.91 4.33
C SER A 14 -12.88 4.54 4.83
N THR A 15 -12.97 4.34 6.14
CA THR A 15 -13.46 3.08 6.73
C THR A 15 -14.90 2.79 6.32
N ASP A 16 -15.79 3.78 6.38
CA ASP A 16 -17.20 3.61 6.02
C ASP A 16 -17.35 3.32 4.52
N ARG A 17 -16.59 4.01 3.67
CA ARG A 17 -16.56 3.74 2.22
C ARG A 17 -16.06 2.34 1.90
N LEU A 18 -14.99 1.90 2.57
CA LEU A 18 -14.45 0.54 2.41
C LEU A 18 -15.49 -0.50 2.82
N LEU A 19 -16.20 -0.29 3.94
CA LEU A 19 -17.23 -1.21 4.40
C LEU A 19 -18.47 -1.25 3.46
N ALA A 20 -18.78 -0.15 2.78
CA ALA A 20 -19.87 -0.06 1.81
C ALA A 20 -19.54 -0.74 0.46
N LYS A 21 -18.25 -0.96 0.14
CA LYS A 21 -17.83 -1.58 -1.12
C LYS A 21 -18.19 -3.07 -1.15
N ALA A 22 -18.97 -3.49 -2.14
CA ALA A 22 -19.27 -4.90 -2.37
C ALA A 22 -17.98 -5.72 -2.55
N GLY A 23 -17.89 -6.87 -1.87
CA GLY A 23 -16.72 -7.74 -1.90
C GLY A 23 -15.59 -7.34 -0.97
N MET A 24 -15.66 -6.18 -0.32
CA MET A 24 -14.70 -5.78 0.71
C MET A 24 -14.93 -6.60 1.98
N GLN A 25 -13.84 -7.12 2.53
CA GLN A 25 -13.86 -7.93 3.75
C GLN A 25 -12.89 -7.31 4.77
N ARG A 26 -13.42 -6.96 5.94
CA ARG A 26 -12.60 -6.54 7.08
C ARG A 26 -12.00 -7.76 7.77
N ALA A 27 -10.70 -7.73 8.07
CA ALA A 27 -10.08 -8.74 8.90
C ALA A 27 -10.66 -8.67 10.33
N PRO A 28 -11.02 -9.81 10.96
CA PRO A 28 -11.59 -9.84 12.30
C PRO A 28 -10.49 -9.58 13.35
N SER A 29 -10.07 -8.33 13.48
CA SER A 29 -9.07 -7.89 14.46
C SER A 29 -9.48 -6.54 15.03
N ALA A 30 -9.50 -6.44 16.36
CA ALA A 30 -9.70 -5.17 17.05
C ALA A 30 -8.41 -4.31 17.09
N LYS A 31 -7.26 -4.87 16.68
CA LYS A 31 -5.94 -4.21 16.78
C LYS A 31 -5.62 -3.34 15.58
N ILE A 32 -6.26 -3.59 14.43
CA ILE A 32 -5.95 -2.96 13.17
C ILE A 32 -7.20 -2.87 12.27
N GLU A 33 -7.36 -1.77 11.59
CA GLU A 33 -8.26 -1.67 10.46
C GLU A 33 -7.52 -2.22 9.23
N LEU A 34 -7.88 -3.44 8.84
CA LEU A 34 -7.27 -4.17 7.74
C LEU A 34 -8.36 -4.78 6.88
N PHE A 35 -8.32 -4.50 5.60
CA PHE A 35 -9.34 -4.93 4.65
C PHE A 35 -8.70 -5.65 3.46
N GLN A 36 -9.49 -6.50 2.80
CA GLN A 36 -9.15 -7.11 1.52
C GLN A 36 -10.33 -7.08 0.56
N CYS A 37 -10.03 -6.97 -0.73
CA CYS A 37 -11.01 -7.13 -1.80
C CYS A 37 -10.37 -7.96 -2.92
N ARG A 38 -10.99 -9.09 -3.30
CA ARG A 38 -10.55 -9.88 -4.45
C ARG A 38 -11.07 -9.27 -5.74
N GLY A 39 -10.31 -9.38 -6.82
CA GLY A 39 -10.73 -8.89 -8.12
C GLY A 39 -10.97 -7.38 -8.16
N PHE A 40 -10.24 -6.61 -7.34
CA PHE A 40 -10.32 -5.15 -7.34
C PHE A 40 -9.81 -4.57 -8.67
N LEU A 41 -8.72 -5.11 -9.22
CA LEU A 41 -8.28 -4.81 -10.57
C LEU A 41 -8.61 -5.94 -11.53
N SER A 42 -8.86 -5.60 -12.80
CA SER A 42 -8.97 -6.58 -13.88
C SER A 42 -7.60 -7.16 -14.24
N ALA A 43 -7.59 -8.29 -14.92
CA ALA A 43 -6.35 -8.93 -15.39
C ALA A 43 -5.59 -8.01 -16.35
N GLU A 44 -6.30 -7.35 -17.26
CA GLU A 44 -5.72 -6.44 -18.26
C GLU A 44 -5.00 -5.26 -17.58
N LEU A 45 -5.62 -4.64 -16.57
CA LEU A 45 -5.00 -3.53 -15.85
C LEU A 45 -3.78 -4.01 -15.04
N CYS A 46 -3.83 -5.21 -14.48
CA CYS A 46 -2.67 -5.81 -13.82
C CYS A 46 -1.51 -6.00 -14.80
N GLU A 47 -1.75 -6.52 -16.00
CA GLU A 47 -0.72 -6.72 -17.04
C GLU A 47 -0.10 -5.40 -17.50
N GLU A 48 -0.91 -4.36 -17.73
CA GLU A 48 -0.42 -3.03 -18.08
C GLU A 48 0.50 -2.46 -16.99
N LEU A 49 0.09 -2.56 -15.72
CA LEU A 49 0.91 -2.08 -14.60
C LEU A 49 2.20 -2.88 -14.43
N ILE A 50 2.18 -4.21 -14.66
CA ILE A 50 3.39 -5.05 -14.68
C ILE A 50 4.36 -4.58 -15.76
N ALA A 51 3.86 -4.31 -16.97
CA ALA A 51 4.70 -3.83 -18.08
C ALA A 51 5.40 -2.50 -17.74
N LEU A 52 4.69 -1.57 -17.10
CA LEU A 52 5.28 -0.31 -16.62
C LEU A 52 6.34 -0.53 -15.55
N ILE A 53 6.11 -1.44 -14.61
CA ILE A 53 7.10 -1.79 -13.57
C ILE A 53 8.36 -2.36 -14.23
N ASP A 54 8.21 -3.31 -15.16
CA ASP A 54 9.34 -3.94 -15.83
C ASP A 54 10.16 -2.97 -16.69
N ALA A 55 9.51 -1.95 -17.26
CA ALA A 55 10.19 -0.93 -18.05
C ALA A 55 11.03 0.04 -17.21
N GLY A 56 10.60 0.34 -15.96
CA GLY A 56 11.21 1.40 -15.15
C GLY A 56 11.82 0.94 -13.82
N ARG A 57 11.93 -0.38 -13.56
CA ARG A 57 12.39 -0.89 -12.26
C ARG A 57 13.87 -0.62 -12.00
N ARG A 58 14.19 -0.37 -10.75
CA ARG A 58 15.53 -0.20 -10.18
C ARG A 58 15.61 -0.90 -8.82
N PRO A 59 16.79 -1.23 -8.30
CA PRO A 59 16.92 -1.74 -6.94
C PRO A 59 16.21 -0.83 -5.93
N SER A 60 15.44 -1.42 -5.02
CA SER A 60 14.71 -0.66 -4.02
C SER A 60 15.65 0.00 -3.03
N THR A 61 15.30 1.23 -2.63
CA THR A 61 15.90 1.92 -1.48
C THR A 61 14.88 1.95 -0.33
N ILE A 62 15.37 2.09 0.89
CA ILE A 62 14.56 2.26 2.10
C ILE A 62 15.00 3.50 2.86
N ALA A 63 14.06 4.11 3.57
CA ALA A 63 14.32 5.30 4.36
C ALA A 63 15.21 4.98 5.56
N ASP A 64 14.94 3.86 6.26
CA ASP A 64 15.69 3.38 7.41
C ASP A 64 15.91 1.87 7.27
N ASP A 65 17.13 1.46 6.94
CA ASP A 65 17.53 0.06 6.81
C ASP A 65 18.24 -0.47 8.05
N ASN A 66 18.46 0.38 9.05
CA ASN A 66 19.25 0.04 10.24
C ASN A 66 20.62 -0.60 9.88
N GLY A 67 21.17 -0.28 8.72
CA GLY A 67 22.39 -0.87 8.18
C GLY A 67 22.25 -2.29 7.61
N ASP A 68 21.00 -2.81 7.47
CA ASP A 68 20.75 -4.13 6.90
C ASP A 68 20.41 -4.03 5.40
N SER A 69 21.40 -4.21 4.53
CA SER A 69 21.24 -4.24 3.07
C SER A 69 20.27 -5.33 2.56
N TYR A 70 19.94 -6.31 3.39
CA TYR A 70 18.98 -7.37 3.10
C TYR A 70 17.59 -7.10 3.67
N PHE A 71 17.35 -5.90 4.19
CA PHE A 71 16.05 -5.54 4.76
C PHE A 71 14.95 -5.49 3.70
N ARG A 72 15.24 -4.89 2.55
CA ARG A 72 14.37 -4.88 1.37
C ARG A 72 15.19 -5.21 0.12
N THR A 73 14.93 -6.36 -0.49
CA THR A 73 15.71 -6.86 -1.63
C THR A 73 14.96 -6.80 -2.96
N SER A 74 13.77 -6.17 -2.98
CA SER A 74 12.94 -5.97 -4.18
C SER A 74 13.54 -4.97 -5.17
N GLU A 75 12.91 -4.91 -6.33
CA GLU A 75 13.06 -3.80 -7.28
C GLU A 75 11.84 -2.88 -7.19
N THR A 76 12.03 -1.59 -7.43
CA THR A 76 10.98 -0.55 -7.34
C THR A 76 10.92 0.26 -8.63
N CYS A 77 9.71 0.67 -9.00
CA CYS A 77 9.43 1.65 -10.05
C CYS A 77 8.45 2.68 -9.51
N ASP A 78 8.78 3.96 -9.55
CA ASP A 78 7.83 5.04 -9.30
C ASP A 78 7.08 5.28 -10.62
N LEU A 79 5.79 5.00 -10.64
CA LEU A 79 4.97 5.05 -11.84
C LEU A 79 4.51 6.48 -12.12
N SER A 80 4.66 6.92 -13.36
CA SER A 80 4.24 8.27 -13.76
C SER A 80 2.72 8.41 -13.69
N ALA A 81 2.25 9.49 -13.07
CA ALA A 81 0.84 9.85 -13.04
C ALA A 81 0.24 10.18 -14.44
N SER A 82 1.09 10.37 -15.47
CA SER A 82 0.65 10.57 -16.85
C SER A 82 0.29 9.27 -17.57
N GLU A 83 0.66 8.10 -17.03
CA GLU A 83 0.35 6.82 -17.63
C GLU A 83 -1.16 6.50 -17.52
N PRO A 84 -1.85 6.13 -18.63
CA PRO A 84 -3.28 5.85 -18.60
C PRO A 84 -3.69 4.75 -17.60
N ALA A 85 -2.86 3.72 -17.41
CA ALA A 85 -3.09 2.65 -16.45
C ALA A 85 -3.04 3.19 -15.00
N VAL A 86 -2.12 4.12 -14.71
CA VAL A 86 -2.00 4.75 -13.40
C VAL A 86 -3.17 5.69 -13.14
N GLN A 87 -3.61 6.46 -14.14
CA GLN A 87 -4.78 7.32 -14.01
C GLN A 87 -6.06 6.53 -13.70
N ARG A 88 -6.27 5.37 -14.36
CA ARG A 88 -7.39 4.49 -14.05
C ARG A 88 -7.31 3.94 -12.63
N LEU A 89 -6.13 3.50 -12.20
CA LEU A 89 -5.90 3.02 -10.83
C LEU A 89 -6.21 4.12 -9.80
N GLU A 90 -5.71 5.35 -10.00
CA GLU A 90 -5.94 6.48 -9.10
C GLU A 90 -7.43 6.83 -9.01
N ALA A 91 -8.15 6.82 -10.15
CA ALA A 91 -9.60 7.05 -10.17
C ALA A 91 -10.36 5.96 -9.38
N MET A 92 -9.98 4.69 -9.53
CA MET A 92 -10.58 3.57 -8.77
C MET A 92 -10.31 3.69 -7.27
N LEU A 93 -9.10 4.12 -6.88
CA LEU A 93 -8.74 4.33 -5.49
C LEU A 93 -9.49 5.51 -4.88
N LEU A 94 -9.65 6.62 -5.61
CA LEU A 94 -10.44 7.78 -5.18
C LEU A 94 -11.90 7.39 -4.95
N GLU A 95 -12.51 6.67 -5.89
CA GLU A 95 -13.89 6.16 -5.75
C GLU A 95 -14.03 5.27 -4.49
N LEU A 96 -13.02 4.43 -4.25
CA LEU A 96 -13.02 3.48 -3.15
C LEU A 96 -12.90 4.16 -1.79
N ASN A 97 -11.91 5.04 -1.62
CA ASN A 97 -11.51 5.53 -0.31
C ASN A 97 -11.93 6.98 -0.01
N GLY A 98 -12.22 7.79 -1.05
CA GLY A 98 -12.64 9.20 -0.93
C GLY A 98 -11.55 10.14 -0.41
N ILE A 99 -10.29 9.69 -0.28
CA ILE A 99 -9.18 10.55 0.14
C ILE A 99 -8.76 11.41 -1.07
N ASP A 100 -8.56 12.70 -0.82
CA ASP A 100 -8.09 13.62 -1.84
C ASP A 100 -6.76 13.10 -2.45
N PRO A 101 -6.66 12.93 -3.78
CA PRO A 101 -5.45 12.49 -4.45
C PRO A 101 -4.22 13.35 -4.13
N ALA A 102 -4.40 14.64 -3.81
CA ALA A 102 -3.32 15.51 -3.38
C ALA A 102 -2.58 15.03 -2.12
N HIS A 103 -3.23 14.22 -1.29
CA HIS A 103 -2.62 13.57 -0.13
C HIS A 103 -1.84 12.29 -0.49
N GLY A 104 -1.87 11.85 -1.75
CA GLY A 104 -1.28 10.61 -2.19
C GLY A 104 0.19 10.73 -2.57
N GLU A 105 1.06 9.87 -2.04
CA GLU A 105 2.40 9.68 -2.60
C GLU A 105 2.28 9.13 -4.03
N PRO A 106 3.30 9.29 -4.90
CA PRO A 106 3.33 8.63 -6.20
C PRO A 106 3.06 7.13 -6.09
N VAL A 107 2.38 6.56 -7.07
CA VAL A 107 2.13 5.11 -7.12
C VAL A 107 3.45 4.39 -7.29
N GLN A 108 3.75 3.46 -6.39
CA GLN A 108 4.97 2.67 -6.43
C GLN A 108 4.69 1.23 -6.86
N GLY A 109 5.28 0.82 -7.97
CA GLY A 109 5.35 -0.58 -8.40
C GLY A 109 6.55 -1.29 -7.77
N GLN A 110 6.40 -2.58 -7.45
CA GLN A 110 7.45 -3.39 -6.85
C GLN A 110 7.47 -4.78 -7.48
N ARG A 111 8.68 -5.28 -7.74
CA ARG A 111 8.94 -6.63 -8.25
C ARG A 111 9.84 -7.38 -7.27
N TYR A 112 9.47 -8.64 -7.00
CA TYR A 112 10.24 -9.55 -6.15
C TYR A 112 10.54 -10.82 -6.94
N ALA A 113 11.82 -11.06 -7.22
CA ALA A 113 12.31 -12.32 -7.78
C ALA A 113 12.41 -13.40 -6.68
N VAL A 114 12.73 -14.63 -7.08
CA VAL A 114 13.00 -15.74 -6.15
C VAL A 114 14.12 -15.34 -5.18
N GLY A 115 13.88 -15.60 -3.90
CA GLY A 115 14.78 -15.25 -2.80
C GLY A 115 14.57 -13.84 -2.24
N GLN A 116 13.87 -12.96 -2.94
CA GLN A 116 13.61 -11.58 -2.49
C GLN A 116 12.43 -11.49 -1.52
N GLU A 117 12.53 -10.52 -0.61
CA GLU A 117 11.54 -10.22 0.42
C GLU A 117 11.61 -8.75 0.85
N PHE A 118 10.62 -8.31 1.62
CA PHE A 118 10.69 -7.11 2.41
C PHE A 118 10.43 -7.49 3.86
N LYS A 119 11.44 -7.45 4.72
CA LYS A 119 11.37 -7.86 6.12
C LYS A 119 10.28 -7.10 6.88
N ALA A 120 9.98 -7.56 8.08
CA ALA A 120 8.91 -6.98 8.89
C ALA A 120 9.15 -5.49 9.16
N HIS A 121 8.21 -4.65 8.75
CA HIS A 121 8.25 -3.19 8.83
C HIS A 121 6.85 -2.62 9.03
N THR A 122 6.79 -1.36 9.37
CA THR A 122 5.58 -0.53 9.33
C THR A 122 5.73 0.51 8.22
N ASP A 123 4.60 0.97 7.67
CA ASP A 123 4.63 2.01 6.64
C ASP A 123 4.70 3.43 7.22
N TYR A 124 4.29 3.59 8.47
CA TYR A 124 4.46 4.87 9.15
C TYR A 124 5.93 5.08 9.54
N PHE A 125 6.34 6.34 9.61
CA PHE A 125 7.65 6.73 10.13
C PHE A 125 7.60 6.77 11.65
N THR A 126 8.58 6.17 12.32
CA THR A 126 8.62 6.14 13.79
C THR A 126 8.70 7.57 14.32
N PRO A 127 7.74 8.02 15.14
CA PRO A 127 7.82 9.32 15.79
C PRO A 127 9.16 9.46 16.53
N ASP A 128 9.79 10.62 16.44
CA ASP A 128 11.12 10.92 16.99
C ASP A 128 12.30 10.11 16.38
N GLY A 129 12.04 9.28 15.36
CA GLY A 129 13.07 8.62 14.57
C GLY A 129 13.82 9.61 13.66
N LEU A 130 15.04 9.27 13.27
CA LEU A 130 15.89 10.10 12.41
C LEU A 130 15.20 10.52 11.10
N ASP A 131 14.39 9.62 10.54
CA ASP A 131 13.70 9.82 9.28
C ASP A 131 12.36 10.59 9.42
N PHE A 132 11.83 10.71 10.65
CA PHE A 132 10.55 11.39 10.86
C PHE A 132 10.58 12.83 10.36
N HIS A 133 11.58 13.62 10.77
CA HIS A 133 11.71 15.02 10.34
C HIS A 133 11.93 15.13 8.82
N LYS A 134 12.70 14.23 8.24
CA LYS A 134 12.99 14.22 6.80
C LYS A 134 11.75 13.96 5.96
N PHE A 135 10.94 12.97 6.33
CA PHE A 135 9.83 12.49 5.51
C PHE A 135 8.44 12.98 5.95
N CYS A 136 8.31 13.53 7.16
CA CYS A 136 7.03 14.01 7.69
C CYS A 136 6.93 15.53 7.84
N SER A 137 7.99 16.28 7.58
CA SER A 137 8.02 17.75 7.75
C SER A 137 7.01 18.47 6.83
N VAL A 138 6.76 17.98 5.63
CA VAL A 138 5.86 18.59 4.64
C VAL A 138 4.49 17.91 4.71
N ALA A 139 4.40 16.66 4.28
CA ALA A 139 3.14 15.97 4.09
C ALA A 139 2.60 15.27 5.36
N GLY A 140 3.32 15.34 6.49
CA GLY A 140 2.92 14.63 7.72
C GLY A 140 3.11 13.12 7.63
N GLN A 141 2.44 12.36 8.49
CA GLN A 141 2.55 10.92 8.61
C GLN A 141 1.75 10.18 7.51
N ARG A 142 2.12 8.93 7.20
CA ARG A 142 1.30 8.03 6.39
C ARG A 142 0.07 7.59 7.18
N THR A 143 -1.11 7.77 6.59
CA THR A 143 -2.41 7.43 7.18
C THR A 143 -2.91 6.08 6.70
N TRP A 144 -3.06 5.91 5.40
CA TRP A 144 -3.53 4.70 4.76
C TRP A 144 -2.52 4.13 3.79
N THR A 145 -2.46 2.80 3.75
CA THR A 145 -1.74 2.04 2.72
C THR A 145 -2.74 1.20 1.93
N PHE A 146 -2.63 1.27 0.61
CA PHE A 146 -3.34 0.41 -0.34
C PHE A 146 -2.30 -0.38 -1.13
N MET A 147 -2.28 -1.69 -0.96
CA MET A 147 -1.37 -2.59 -1.67
C MET A 147 -2.18 -3.55 -2.54
N ILE A 148 -1.80 -3.69 -3.80
CA ILE A 148 -2.51 -4.54 -4.75
C ILE A 148 -1.53 -5.56 -5.33
N TYR A 149 -1.87 -6.84 -5.25
CA TYR A 149 -1.15 -7.88 -5.97
C TYR A 149 -1.55 -7.83 -7.45
N LEU A 150 -0.56 -7.80 -8.34
CA LEU A 150 -0.82 -7.78 -9.78
C LEU A 150 -0.81 -9.17 -10.42
N ASN A 151 -0.27 -10.15 -9.71
CA ASN A 151 -0.21 -11.52 -10.21
C ASN A 151 -0.28 -12.55 -9.07
N GLU A 152 -0.50 -13.79 -9.45
CA GLU A 152 -0.32 -14.93 -8.57
C GLU A 152 1.17 -15.30 -8.45
N VAL A 153 1.55 -15.90 -7.34
CA VAL A 153 2.91 -16.39 -7.09
C VAL A 153 2.87 -17.89 -6.84
N VAL A 154 3.69 -18.64 -7.58
CA VAL A 154 3.69 -20.11 -7.52
C VAL A 154 3.99 -20.63 -6.12
N ALA A 155 4.94 -19.98 -5.38
CA ALA A 155 5.21 -20.30 -3.98
C ALA A 155 5.86 -19.13 -3.24
N GLY A 156 5.44 -18.90 -2.00
CA GLY A 156 5.93 -17.80 -1.17
C GLY A 156 5.26 -16.47 -1.51
N GLY A 157 5.92 -15.34 -1.24
CA GLY A 157 5.47 -14.00 -1.60
C GLY A 157 4.28 -13.45 -0.82
N ALA A 158 3.74 -14.16 0.16
CA ALA A 158 2.61 -13.72 0.97
C ALA A 158 2.92 -12.44 1.77
N THR A 159 1.88 -11.69 2.13
CA THR A 159 2.00 -10.58 3.09
C THR A 159 1.42 -11.01 4.42
N ARG A 160 2.25 -10.94 5.47
CA ARG A 160 1.89 -11.40 6.82
C ARG A 160 1.82 -10.23 7.80
N PHE A 161 0.67 -10.06 8.42
CA PHE A 161 0.46 -9.18 9.57
C PHE A 161 0.54 -10.00 10.86
N LYS A 162 1.70 -9.97 11.52
CA LYS A 162 1.98 -10.81 12.69
C LYS A 162 1.00 -10.51 13.83
N MET A 163 0.77 -9.24 14.15
CA MET A 163 -0.05 -8.80 15.27
C MET A 163 -1.56 -9.05 15.05
N ALA A 164 -1.99 -9.06 13.79
CA ALA A 164 -3.36 -9.42 13.42
C ALA A 164 -3.55 -10.93 13.22
N GLY A 165 -2.48 -11.73 13.25
CA GLY A 165 -2.54 -13.17 13.00
C GLY A 165 -2.99 -13.52 11.58
N LYS A 166 -2.75 -12.65 10.59
CA LYS A 166 -3.25 -12.81 9.22
C LYS A 166 -2.11 -12.94 8.22
N THR A 167 -2.32 -13.81 7.24
CA THR A 167 -1.42 -13.99 6.10
C THR A 167 -2.25 -14.02 4.82
N PHE A 168 -1.87 -13.19 3.86
CA PHE A 168 -2.57 -13.05 2.59
C PHE A 168 -1.68 -13.55 1.47
N GLN A 169 -2.20 -14.50 0.68
CA GLN A 169 -1.51 -14.99 -0.50
C GLN A 169 -1.68 -14.03 -1.67
N PRO A 170 -0.64 -13.86 -2.51
CA PRO A 170 -0.75 -13.15 -3.78
C PRO A 170 -1.85 -13.77 -4.66
N GLU A 171 -2.68 -12.90 -5.22
CA GLU A 171 -3.77 -13.24 -6.12
C GLU A 171 -3.97 -12.03 -7.05
N ALA A 172 -4.01 -12.24 -8.35
CA ALA A 172 -4.10 -11.16 -9.32
C ALA A 172 -5.32 -10.26 -9.03
N GLY A 173 -5.08 -8.95 -9.03
CA GLY A 173 -6.10 -7.94 -8.76
C GLY A 173 -6.58 -7.85 -7.30
N LYS A 174 -6.00 -8.61 -6.35
CA LYS A 174 -6.38 -8.52 -4.94
C LYS A 174 -5.81 -7.29 -4.28
N LEU A 175 -6.69 -6.48 -3.71
CA LEU A 175 -6.36 -5.34 -2.84
C LEU A 175 -6.25 -5.79 -1.39
N LEU A 176 -5.23 -5.28 -0.69
CA LEU A 176 -5.16 -5.15 0.76
C LEU A 176 -5.06 -3.67 1.10
N CYS A 177 -5.76 -3.20 2.14
CA CYS A 177 -5.56 -1.86 2.64
C CYS A 177 -5.67 -1.82 4.16
N TRP A 178 -4.93 -0.89 4.78
CA TRP A 178 -4.90 -0.75 6.23
C TRP A 178 -4.65 0.68 6.67
N ASN A 179 -5.22 1.02 7.84
CA ASN A 179 -4.99 2.27 8.51
C ASN A 179 -3.72 2.18 9.36
N ASN A 180 -2.75 3.04 9.09
CA ASN A 180 -1.49 3.12 9.84
C ASN A 180 -1.64 3.83 11.20
N ARG A 181 -2.84 4.31 11.51
CA ARG A 181 -3.15 5.07 12.74
C ARG A 181 -4.17 4.35 13.59
N ARG A 182 -4.17 4.68 14.87
CA ARG A 182 -5.22 4.33 15.82
C ARG A 182 -6.33 5.40 15.79
N PRO A 183 -7.51 5.13 16.39
CA PRO A 183 -8.58 6.11 16.50
C PRO A 183 -8.19 7.41 17.19
N ASP A 184 -7.22 7.38 18.11
CA ASP A 184 -6.67 8.54 18.79
C ASP A 184 -5.68 9.35 17.94
N GLY A 185 -5.43 8.93 16.70
CA GLY A 185 -4.53 9.58 15.80
C GLY A 185 -3.05 9.17 15.94
N SER A 186 -2.68 8.39 16.93
CA SER A 186 -1.31 7.87 17.07
C SER A 186 -1.00 6.79 16.04
N VAL A 187 0.28 6.55 15.75
CA VAL A 187 0.71 5.46 14.86
C VAL A 187 0.36 4.10 15.46
N ASN A 188 0.02 3.14 14.61
CA ASN A 188 -0.41 1.81 15.04
C ASN A 188 0.67 0.74 14.83
N PRO A 189 1.43 0.35 15.86
CA PRO A 189 2.48 -0.67 15.72
C PRO A 189 1.94 -2.06 15.35
N ASN A 190 0.62 -2.29 15.48
CA ASN A 190 0.02 -3.54 15.05
C ASN A 190 -0.04 -3.69 13.51
N THR A 191 0.26 -2.62 12.77
CA THR A 191 0.41 -2.65 11.30
C THR A 191 1.72 -3.28 10.84
N LEU A 192 2.58 -3.72 11.76
CA LEU A 192 3.82 -4.44 11.44
C LEU A 192 3.51 -5.61 10.50
N HIS A 193 4.05 -5.55 9.30
CA HIS A 193 3.81 -6.56 8.26
C HIS A 193 5.11 -6.95 7.55
N HIS A 194 5.08 -8.12 6.90
CA HIS A 194 6.21 -8.74 6.24
C HIS A 194 5.81 -9.17 4.82
N GLY A 195 6.48 -8.66 3.81
CA GLY A 195 6.44 -9.20 2.44
C GLY A 195 7.34 -10.41 2.36
N MET A 196 6.77 -11.60 2.61
CA MET A 196 7.51 -12.85 2.74
C MET A 196 8.25 -13.23 1.45
N LYS A 197 9.34 -13.94 1.63
CA LYS A 197 10.23 -14.40 0.55
C LYS A 197 9.48 -15.13 -0.56
N VAL A 198 9.73 -14.73 -1.80
CA VAL A 198 9.30 -15.48 -2.98
C VAL A 198 10.15 -16.72 -3.10
N ARG A 199 9.51 -17.89 -3.20
CA ARG A 199 10.18 -19.19 -3.32
C ARG A 199 10.20 -19.72 -4.73
N LYS A 200 9.15 -19.40 -5.51
CA LYS A 200 9.05 -19.80 -6.92
C LYS A 200 8.15 -18.83 -7.68
N GLY A 201 8.57 -18.40 -8.86
CA GLY A 201 7.90 -17.40 -9.67
C GLY A 201 8.39 -15.98 -9.37
N VAL A 202 7.62 -15.01 -9.74
CA VAL A 202 7.87 -13.56 -9.52
C VAL A 202 6.63 -12.96 -8.91
N LYS A 203 6.79 -12.01 -7.99
CA LYS A 203 5.69 -11.26 -7.38
C LYS A 203 5.75 -9.81 -7.87
N TYR A 204 4.60 -9.29 -8.29
CA TYR A 204 4.40 -7.87 -8.59
C TYR A 204 3.31 -7.30 -7.67
N VAL A 205 3.57 -6.12 -7.14
CA VAL A 205 2.59 -5.36 -6.34
C VAL A 205 2.64 -3.88 -6.67
N ILE A 206 1.52 -3.23 -6.51
CA ILE A 206 1.40 -1.76 -6.43
C ILE A 206 1.23 -1.40 -4.96
N THR A 207 1.85 -0.30 -4.54
CA THR A 207 1.59 0.33 -3.25
C THR A 207 1.29 1.81 -3.44
N LYS A 208 0.20 2.27 -2.82
CA LYS A 208 -0.20 3.67 -2.71
C LYS A 208 -0.32 4.02 -1.25
N TRP A 209 0.40 5.08 -0.84
CA TRP A 209 0.32 5.65 0.49
C TRP A 209 -0.38 6.99 0.46
N TYR A 210 -1.19 7.26 1.47
CA TYR A 210 -1.80 8.56 1.70
C TYR A 210 -1.24 9.20 2.97
N ARG A 211 -1.10 10.51 2.92
CA ARG A 211 -0.47 11.33 3.95
C ARG A 211 -1.50 12.16 4.71
N GLU A 212 -1.10 12.74 5.85
CA GLU A 212 -1.95 13.65 6.64
C GLU A 212 -2.27 14.96 5.92
N LYS A 213 -1.35 15.44 5.10
CA LYS A 213 -1.42 16.69 4.33
C LYS A 213 -1.09 16.40 2.86
N GLU A 214 -1.26 17.40 2.03
CA GLU A 214 -0.87 17.32 0.63
C GLU A 214 0.59 16.90 0.48
N TRP A 215 0.86 16.08 -0.52
CA TRP A 215 2.19 15.51 -0.77
C TRP A 215 3.21 16.55 -1.26
N GLY A 216 2.81 17.70 -1.77
CA GLY A 216 3.65 18.82 -2.21
C GLY A 216 3.60 19.09 -3.68
#